data_417626e98bb71b1b825816050b1d6520
#
_entry.id   417626e98bb71b1b825816050b1d6520
#
_cell.length_a   1.000
_cell.length_b   1.000
_cell.length_c   1.000
_cell.angle_alpha   90.00
_cell.angle_beta   90.00
_cell.angle_gamma   90.00
#
_symmetry.space_group_name_H-M   'P 1'
#
loop_
_entity.id
_entity.type
_entity.pdbx_description
1 polymer ?
#
loop_
_entity_poly.entity_id
_entity_poly.type
_entity_poly.pdbx_seq_one_letter_code
_entity_poly.pdbx_strand_id
1 'polypeptide(L)'
;MATLEICAGSVVSAIAARDGGAQRIELCAALEVGGVTPSAGLIAEARKVEGLTLNVIIRPRGGDFLYDSYETACMEQDIRTCKQLGVDGVVIGALTAEGDIDTVLCKRLIEAADGMSVTFHRAFDMCRDPRKALEDLIEIGCDRVLTSGQAATALAGAGLLKELVEQADGRIIIMPGCGVSSANAAEILKATGAGEIHASARKSVGSGMIFRHSGVSMGNPDSDEYARKETDVNEVRAIVESIS
;
A
#
# COMPACT_ATOMS: atom_id res chain seq x y z
N MET A 1 17.62 -2.36 -11.64
CA MET A 1 17.36 -2.03 -10.23
C MET A 1 15.84 -2.04 -10.05
N ALA A 2 15.32 -2.80 -9.08
CA ALA A 2 13.89 -2.84 -8.81
C ALA A 2 13.43 -1.57 -8.08
N THR A 3 12.15 -1.17 -8.24
CA THR A 3 11.57 -0.04 -7.52
C THR A 3 11.10 -0.47 -6.14
N LEU A 4 11.53 0.23 -5.09
CA LEU A 4 11.04 0.04 -3.72
C LEU A 4 9.96 1.08 -3.40
N GLU A 5 8.78 0.59 -3.01
CA GLU A 5 7.72 1.38 -2.39
C GLU A 5 7.67 1.12 -0.90
N ILE A 6 7.60 2.17 -0.08
CA ILE A 6 7.47 2.07 1.37
C ILE A 6 6.08 2.53 1.83
N CYS A 7 5.41 1.66 2.61
CA CYS A 7 4.18 2.02 3.31
C CYS A 7 4.49 2.97 4.48
N ALA A 8 4.10 4.24 4.37
CA ALA A 8 4.39 5.29 5.33
C ALA A 8 3.13 5.76 6.06
N GLY A 9 3.18 5.86 7.39
CA GLY A 9 2.06 6.33 8.22
C GLY A 9 2.19 7.77 8.72
N SER A 10 3.26 8.46 8.36
CA SER A 10 3.56 9.82 8.82
C SER A 10 4.52 10.53 7.89
N VAL A 11 4.62 11.86 8.03
CA VAL A 11 5.64 12.66 7.30
C VAL A 11 7.07 12.23 7.69
N VAL A 12 7.29 11.91 8.97
CA VAL A 12 8.59 11.39 9.44
C VAL A 12 8.95 10.08 8.74
N SER A 13 7.97 9.19 8.57
CA SER A 13 8.14 7.95 7.82
C SER A 13 8.43 8.19 6.33
N ALA A 14 7.78 9.18 5.71
CA ALA A 14 8.06 9.58 4.33
C ALA A 14 9.49 10.10 4.16
N ILE A 15 9.97 10.95 5.08
CA ILE A 15 11.36 11.43 5.11
C ILE A 15 12.34 10.27 5.29
N ALA A 16 12.07 9.34 6.21
CA ALA A 16 12.91 8.16 6.43
C ALA A 16 12.97 7.25 5.20
N ALA A 17 11.87 7.07 4.49
CA ALA A 17 11.82 6.32 3.24
C ALA A 17 12.71 6.95 2.16
N ARG A 18 12.59 8.28 1.95
CA ARG A 18 13.46 9.03 1.03
C ARG A 18 14.94 8.90 1.39
N ASP A 19 15.29 9.14 2.65
CA ASP A 19 16.66 9.15 3.13
C ASP A 19 17.29 7.74 3.12
N GLY A 20 16.45 6.71 3.12
CA GLY A 20 16.84 5.33 2.90
C GLY A 20 17.00 4.93 1.43
N GLY A 21 16.56 5.77 0.49
CA GLY A 21 16.69 5.54 -0.95
C GLY A 21 15.48 4.89 -1.63
N ALA A 22 14.32 4.86 -0.97
CA ALA A 22 13.07 4.45 -1.63
C ALA A 22 12.68 5.46 -2.72
N GLN A 23 12.09 4.97 -3.81
CA GLN A 23 11.65 5.81 -4.92
C GLN A 23 10.20 6.26 -4.77
N ARG A 24 9.39 5.49 -4.03
CA ARG A 24 7.96 5.74 -3.88
C ARG A 24 7.50 5.42 -2.45
N ILE A 25 6.46 6.11 -2.01
CA ILE A 25 5.73 5.78 -0.80
C ILE A 25 4.24 5.56 -1.10
N GLU A 26 3.63 4.66 -0.33
CA GLU A 26 2.19 4.59 -0.14
C GLU A 26 1.86 5.23 1.21
N LEU A 27 1.21 6.40 1.18
CA LEU A 27 0.82 7.11 2.40
C LEU A 27 -0.51 6.57 2.93
N CYS A 28 -0.49 6.15 4.18
CA CYS A 28 -1.64 5.54 4.87
C CYS A 28 -1.88 6.20 6.23
N ALA A 29 -3.08 6.04 6.76
CA ALA A 29 -3.36 6.19 8.19
C ALA A 29 -3.78 4.84 8.78
N ALA A 30 -3.83 4.70 10.10
CA ALA A 30 -4.34 3.52 10.81
C ALA A 30 -3.79 2.19 10.25
N LEU A 31 -2.47 2.07 10.21
CA LEU A 31 -1.77 0.90 9.63
C LEU A 31 -2.03 -0.41 10.41
N GLU A 32 -2.50 -0.32 11.64
CA GLU A 32 -2.93 -1.44 12.48
C GLU A 32 -4.18 -2.16 11.97
N VAL A 33 -5.01 -1.46 11.16
CA VAL A 33 -6.17 -2.06 10.48
C VAL A 33 -5.93 -2.29 8.99
N GLY A 34 -4.67 -2.25 8.57
CA GLY A 34 -4.25 -2.48 7.18
C GLY A 34 -4.19 -1.22 6.31
N GLY A 35 -4.27 -0.04 6.91
CA GLY A 35 -4.25 1.26 6.24
C GLY A 35 -5.64 1.72 5.81
N VAL A 36 -5.93 3.01 6.05
CA VAL A 36 -7.10 3.74 5.56
C VAL A 36 -6.64 5.07 4.96
N THR A 37 -7.55 5.78 4.28
CA THR A 37 -7.26 7.09 3.69
C THR A 37 -6.72 8.06 4.74
N PRO A 38 -5.55 8.67 4.53
CA PRO A 38 -4.99 9.68 5.43
C PRO A 38 -5.74 11.01 5.30
N SER A 39 -5.66 11.85 6.33
CA SER A 39 -6.25 13.18 6.29
C SER A 39 -5.62 14.05 5.19
N ALA A 40 -6.39 14.99 4.63
CA ALA A 40 -5.89 15.97 3.66
C ALA A 40 -4.67 16.75 4.20
N GLY A 41 -4.62 17.03 5.51
CA GLY A 41 -3.48 17.68 6.15
C GLY A 41 -2.22 16.81 6.11
N LEU A 42 -2.33 15.51 6.37
CA LEU A 42 -1.20 14.58 6.29
C LEU A 42 -0.70 14.47 4.85
N ILE A 43 -1.61 14.37 3.87
CA ILE A 43 -1.27 14.31 2.44
C ILE A 43 -0.52 15.59 2.02
N ALA A 44 -1.04 16.78 2.37
CA ALA A 44 -0.44 18.07 2.03
C ALA A 44 0.97 18.23 2.61
N GLU A 45 1.20 17.77 3.85
CA GLU A 45 2.53 17.83 4.46
C GLU A 45 3.48 16.78 3.86
N ALA A 46 3.00 15.55 3.58
CA ALA A 46 3.82 14.53 2.93
C ALA A 46 4.23 14.92 1.50
N ARG A 47 3.37 15.65 0.75
CA ARG A 47 3.69 16.15 -0.60
C ARG A 47 4.90 17.09 -0.64
N LYS A 48 5.22 17.76 0.48
CA LYS A 48 6.38 18.64 0.57
C LYS A 48 7.71 17.87 0.65
N VAL A 49 7.69 16.56 0.86
CA VAL A 49 8.88 15.72 0.85
C VAL A 49 9.29 15.47 -0.60
N GLU A 50 10.25 16.27 -1.07
CA GLU A 50 10.76 16.18 -2.44
C GLU A 50 11.55 14.87 -2.68
N GLY A 51 11.60 14.42 -3.93
CA GLY A 51 12.37 13.25 -4.35
C GLY A 51 11.65 11.91 -4.18
N LEU A 52 10.35 11.92 -3.86
CA LEU A 52 9.51 10.73 -3.78
C LEU A 52 8.29 10.84 -4.70
N THR A 53 7.95 9.74 -5.33
CA THR A 53 6.60 9.52 -5.87
C THR A 53 5.64 9.25 -4.70
N LEU A 54 4.55 9.99 -4.61
CA LEU A 54 3.56 9.90 -3.54
C LEU A 54 2.30 9.22 -4.04
N ASN A 55 2.06 7.99 -3.59
CA ASN A 55 0.78 7.31 -3.71
C ASN A 55 0.00 7.41 -2.40
N VAL A 56 -1.32 7.48 -2.46
CA VAL A 56 -2.20 7.58 -1.29
C VAL A 56 -3.23 6.47 -1.32
N ILE A 57 -3.36 5.73 -0.20
CA ILE A 57 -4.41 4.73 -0.09
C ILE A 57 -5.80 5.38 0.01
N ILE A 58 -6.73 4.86 -0.76
CA ILE A 58 -8.14 5.26 -0.76
C ILE A 58 -8.95 4.09 -0.24
N ARG A 59 -9.14 4.08 1.07
CA ARG A 59 -9.86 3.05 1.81
C ARG A 59 -10.60 3.69 2.98
N PRO A 60 -11.93 3.74 2.96
CA PRO A 60 -12.71 4.54 3.94
C PRO A 60 -12.68 3.93 5.34
N ARG A 61 -12.46 2.62 5.47
CA ARG A 61 -12.45 1.88 6.73
C ARG A 61 -11.60 0.61 6.69
N GLY A 62 -11.28 0.06 7.83
CA GLY A 62 -10.78 -1.31 7.98
C GLY A 62 -11.88 -2.36 7.66
N GLY A 63 -11.52 -3.64 7.78
CA GLY A 63 -12.39 -4.77 7.46
C GLY A 63 -12.34 -5.18 5.99
N ASP A 64 -13.47 -5.63 5.44
CA ASP A 64 -13.59 -6.12 4.06
C ASP A 64 -13.50 -5.01 3.00
N PHE A 65 -13.76 -5.38 1.75
CA PHE A 65 -13.63 -4.50 0.59
C PHE A 65 -14.96 -4.39 -0.21
N LEU A 66 -16.07 -4.73 0.42
CA LEU A 66 -17.42 -4.53 -0.11
C LEU A 66 -17.97 -3.21 0.44
N TYR A 67 -18.14 -2.21 -0.41
CA TYR A 67 -18.47 -0.85 -0.02
C TYR A 67 -19.90 -0.45 -0.37
N ASP A 68 -20.52 0.32 0.50
CA ASP A 68 -21.83 0.94 0.25
C ASP A 68 -21.71 2.24 -0.57
N SER A 69 -22.85 2.85 -0.85
CA SER A 69 -22.91 4.08 -1.64
C SER A 69 -22.27 5.29 -0.95
N TYR A 70 -22.31 5.36 0.38
CA TYR A 70 -21.69 6.44 1.14
C TYR A 70 -20.17 6.29 1.18
N GLU A 71 -19.69 5.07 1.41
CA GLU A 71 -18.26 4.74 1.38
C GLU A 71 -17.66 5.01 -0.01
N THR A 72 -18.37 4.62 -1.06
CA THR A 72 -17.99 4.91 -2.45
C THR A 72 -17.90 6.41 -2.72
N ALA A 73 -18.89 7.18 -2.27
CA ALA A 73 -18.87 8.65 -2.43
C ALA A 73 -17.67 9.29 -1.70
N CYS A 74 -17.34 8.79 -0.49
CA CYS A 74 -16.13 9.23 0.24
C CYS A 74 -14.86 8.91 -0.57
N MET A 75 -14.73 7.69 -1.11
CA MET A 75 -13.58 7.29 -1.90
C MET A 75 -13.37 8.19 -3.13
N GLU A 76 -14.43 8.47 -3.88
CA GLU A 76 -14.34 9.39 -5.02
C GLU A 76 -13.92 10.82 -4.62
N GLN A 77 -14.45 11.32 -3.49
CA GLN A 77 -14.09 12.65 -3.00
C GLN A 77 -12.64 12.70 -2.52
N ASP A 78 -12.16 11.65 -1.85
CA ASP A 78 -10.78 11.52 -1.41
C ASP A 78 -9.81 11.51 -2.59
N ILE A 79 -10.15 10.79 -3.68
CA ILE A 79 -9.36 10.78 -4.93
C ILE A 79 -9.27 12.20 -5.52
N ARG A 80 -10.40 12.92 -5.62
CA ARG A 80 -10.40 14.30 -6.13
C ARG A 80 -9.54 15.22 -5.26
N THR A 81 -9.59 15.02 -3.94
CA THR A 81 -8.76 15.77 -2.98
C THR A 81 -7.27 15.45 -3.18
N CYS A 82 -6.91 14.19 -3.36
CA CYS A 82 -5.54 13.78 -3.68
C CYS A 82 -5.02 14.48 -4.94
N LYS A 83 -5.83 14.52 -6.01
CA LYS A 83 -5.49 15.21 -7.24
C LYS A 83 -5.24 16.71 -7.03
N GLN A 84 -6.12 17.39 -6.28
CA GLN A 84 -5.95 18.81 -5.95
C GLN A 84 -4.68 19.10 -5.14
N LEU A 85 -4.24 18.13 -4.32
CA LEU A 85 -3.02 18.21 -3.52
C LEU A 85 -1.75 17.80 -4.29
N GLY A 86 -1.87 17.43 -5.58
CA GLY A 86 -0.73 17.08 -6.43
C GLY A 86 -0.12 15.72 -6.10
N VAL A 87 -0.95 14.76 -5.69
CA VAL A 87 -0.54 13.36 -5.47
C VAL A 87 -0.27 12.69 -6.82
N ASP A 88 0.75 11.83 -6.88
CA ASP A 88 1.17 11.18 -8.12
C ASP A 88 0.33 9.94 -8.45
N GLY A 89 -0.22 9.27 -7.44
CA GLY A 89 -1.04 8.08 -7.63
C GLY A 89 -1.96 7.78 -6.46
N VAL A 90 -2.95 6.94 -6.69
CA VAL A 90 -3.89 6.44 -5.67
C VAL A 90 -3.87 4.92 -5.62
N VAL A 91 -4.13 4.39 -4.43
CA VAL A 91 -4.15 2.95 -4.18
C VAL A 91 -5.56 2.56 -3.77
N ILE A 92 -6.26 1.82 -4.60
CA ILE A 92 -7.68 1.47 -4.46
C ILE A 92 -7.87 -0.03 -4.37
N GLY A 93 -9.08 -0.49 -4.05
CA GLY A 93 -9.47 -1.89 -4.17
C GLY A 93 -10.87 -2.11 -3.65
N ALA A 94 -11.71 -2.74 -4.45
CA ALA A 94 -13.07 -3.10 -4.11
C ALA A 94 -13.41 -4.49 -4.65
N LEU A 95 -14.20 -5.25 -3.89
CA LEU A 95 -14.66 -6.58 -4.25
C LEU A 95 -16.18 -6.62 -4.20
N THR A 96 -16.76 -7.51 -5.01
CA THR A 96 -18.17 -7.87 -4.91
C THR A 96 -18.40 -8.80 -3.72
N ALA A 97 -19.66 -9.03 -3.36
CA ALA A 97 -20.05 -10.00 -2.32
C ALA A 97 -19.57 -11.43 -2.64
N GLU A 98 -19.40 -11.76 -3.91
CA GLU A 98 -18.92 -13.07 -4.40
C GLU A 98 -17.38 -13.18 -4.39
N GLY A 99 -16.67 -12.08 -4.06
CA GLY A 99 -15.21 -12.03 -4.05
C GLY A 99 -14.56 -11.82 -5.42
N ASP A 100 -15.31 -11.34 -6.40
CA ASP A 100 -14.75 -10.84 -7.67
C ASP A 100 -14.31 -9.38 -7.53
N ILE A 101 -13.47 -8.91 -8.45
CA ILE A 101 -13.19 -7.47 -8.57
C ILE A 101 -14.48 -6.71 -8.88
N ASP A 102 -14.82 -5.71 -8.09
CA ASP A 102 -15.92 -4.78 -8.45
C ASP A 102 -15.44 -3.83 -9.55
N THR A 103 -15.48 -4.31 -10.79
CA THR A 103 -15.02 -3.58 -11.96
C THR A 103 -15.83 -2.31 -12.21
N VAL A 104 -17.11 -2.29 -11.80
CA VAL A 104 -17.99 -1.12 -11.96
C VAL A 104 -17.52 0.00 -11.05
N LEU A 105 -17.32 -0.30 -9.76
CA LEU A 105 -16.82 0.67 -8.81
C LEU A 105 -15.37 1.08 -9.16
N CYS A 106 -14.50 0.11 -9.45
CA CYS A 106 -13.10 0.42 -9.76
C CYS A 106 -12.96 1.32 -11.00
N LYS A 107 -13.74 1.13 -12.06
CA LYS A 107 -13.76 2.05 -13.23
C LYS A 107 -14.12 3.47 -12.82
N ARG A 108 -15.12 3.67 -11.96
CA ARG A 108 -15.49 5.01 -11.45
C ARG A 108 -14.35 5.66 -10.64
N LEU A 109 -13.64 4.87 -9.82
CA LEU A 109 -12.50 5.37 -9.04
C LEU A 109 -11.31 5.73 -9.95
N ILE A 110 -11.05 4.94 -10.99
CA ILE A 110 -10.02 5.23 -12.01
C ILE A 110 -10.38 6.50 -12.80
N GLU A 111 -11.64 6.66 -13.19
CA GLU A 111 -12.11 7.90 -13.84
C GLU A 111 -11.92 9.12 -12.92
N ALA A 112 -12.20 8.99 -11.61
CA ALA A 112 -11.96 10.05 -10.63
C ALA A 112 -10.47 10.38 -10.45
N ALA A 113 -9.58 9.41 -10.65
CA ALA A 113 -8.13 9.59 -10.58
C ALA A 113 -7.58 10.45 -11.73
N ASP A 114 -8.27 10.48 -12.89
CA ASP A 114 -8.07 11.41 -14.01
C ASP A 114 -6.57 11.60 -14.35
N GLY A 115 -5.89 10.49 -14.65
CA GLY A 115 -4.50 10.46 -15.08
C GLY A 115 -3.46 10.28 -13.96
N MET A 116 -3.84 10.23 -12.67
CA MET A 116 -2.96 9.73 -11.62
C MET A 116 -2.74 8.22 -11.80
N SER A 117 -1.56 7.72 -11.37
CA SER A 117 -1.32 6.27 -11.35
C SER A 117 -2.28 5.56 -10.40
N VAL A 118 -2.77 4.38 -10.80
CA VAL A 118 -3.71 3.59 -10.00
C VAL A 118 -3.12 2.22 -9.68
N THR A 119 -2.93 1.97 -8.38
CA THR A 119 -2.54 0.66 -7.85
C THR A 119 -3.77 -0.02 -7.24
N PHE A 120 -3.99 -1.29 -7.54
CA PHE A 120 -4.95 -2.11 -6.81
C PHE A 120 -4.26 -2.77 -5.62
N HIS A 121 -4.76 -2.51 -4.42
CA HIS A 121 -4.13 -2.97 -3.17
C HIS A 121 -4.46 -4.43 -2.84
N ARG A 122 -4.08 -4.88 -1.63
CA ARG A 122 -4.22 -6.26 -1.14
C ARG A 122 -5.66 -6.79 -1.02
N ALA A 123 -6.70 -6.04 -1.43
CA ALA A 123 -8.00 -6.63 -1.71
C ALA A 123 -7.89 -7.77 -2.74
N PHE A 124 -6.87 -7.70 -3.62
CA PHE A 124 -6.53 -8.78 -4.55
C PHE A 124 -6.24 -10.11 -3.84
N ASP A 125 -5.62 -10.07 -2.67
CA ASP A 125 -5.34 -11.28 -1.89
C ASP A 125 -6.59 -11.94 -1.33
N MET A 126 -7.73 -11.25 -1.33
CA MET A 126 -9.03 -11.73 -0.86
C MET A 126 -9.98 -12.10 -2.01
N CYS A 127 -9.59 -11.92 -3.27
CA CYS A 127 -10.42 -12.32 -4.40
C CYS A 127 -10.46 -13.85 -4.54
N ARG A 128 -11.56 -14.36 -5.12
CA ARG A 128 -11.76 -15.82 -5.24
C ARG A 128 -10.94 -16.46 -6.37
N ASP A 129 -10.64 -15.71 -7.43
CA ASP A 129 -9.87 -16.18 -8.59
C ASP A 129 -8.85 -15.11 -9.00
N PRO A 130 -7.57 -15.27 -8.60
CA PRO A 130 -6.55 -14.25 -8.86
C PRO A 130 -6.18 -14.12 -10.35
N ARG A 131 -6.35 -15.20 -11.15
CA ARG A 131 -6.02 -15.13 -12.59
C ARG A 131 -7.06 -14.34 -13.35
N LYS A 132 -8.35 -14.58 -13.04
CA LYS A 132 -9.45 -13.78 -13.59
C LYS A 132 -9.35 -12.32 -13.10
N ALA A 133 -9.12 -12.12 -11.80
CA ALA A 133 -8.98 -10.80 -11.21
C ALA A 133 -7.87 -9.97 -11.87
N LEU A 134 -6.76 -10.59 -12.25
CA LEU A 134 -5.68 -9.90 -12.97
C LEU A 134 -6.15 -9.39 -14.34
N GLU A 135 -6.86 -10.21 -15.13
CA GLU A 135 -7.40 -9.77 -16.42
C GLU A 135 -8.44 -8.66 -16.25
N ASP A 136 -9.33 -8.78 -15.25
CA ASP A 136 -10.30 -7.72 -14.94
C ASP A 136 -9.59 -6.39 -14.64
N LEU A 137 -8.49 -6.39 -13.87
CA LEU A 137 -7.72 -5.19 -13.53
C LEU A 137 -6.96 -4.61 -14.73
N ILE A 138 -6.45 -5.45 -15.62
CA ILE A 138 -5.83 -5.02 -16.88
C ILE A 138 -6.88 -4.34 -17.77
N GLU A 139 -8.06 -4.96 -17.91
CA GLU A 139 -9.14 -4.43 -18.75
C GLU A 139 -9.64 -3.07 -18.28
N ILE A 140 -9.73 -2.85 -16.96
CA ILE A 140 -10.19 -1.57 -16.40
C ILE A 140 -9.09 -0.51 -16.35
N GLY A 141 -7.83 -0.84 -16.64
CA GLY A 141 -6.73 0.12 -16.76
C GLY A 141 -6.02 0.44 -15.45
N CYS A 142 -5.90 -0.51 -14.52
CA CYS A 142 -4.98 -0.38 -13.39
C CYS A 142 -3.52 -0.48 -13.85
N ASP A 143 -2.63 0.32 -13.25
CA ASP A 143 -1.20 0.30 -13.57
C ASP A 143 -0.45 -0.79 -12.81
N ARG A 144 -0.94 -1.15 -11.61
CA ARG A 144 -0.21 -2.01 -10.66
C ARG A 144 -1.15 -2.80 -9.76
N VAL A 145 -0.68 -3.98 -9.34
CA VAL A 145 -1.32 -4.80 -8.29
C VAL A 145 -0.32 -5.03 -7.16
N LEU A 146 -0.69 -4.62 -5.95
CA LEU A 146 0.02 -4.98 -4.73
C LEU A 146 -0.58 -6.26 -4.15
N THR A 147 0.20 -7.32 -4.05
CA THR A 147 -0.29 -8.63 -3.61
C THR A 147 0.79 -9.44 -2.88
N SER A 148 0.38 -10.33 -2.00
CA SER A 148 1.23 -11.37 -1.39
C SER A 148 1.12 -12.71 -2.10
N GLY A 149 0.43 -12.77 -3.25
CA GLY A 149 0.12 -14.05 -3.91
C GLY A 149 -0.88 -14.88 -3.12
N GLN A 150 -1.89 -14.24 -2.50
CA GLN A 150 -2.92 -14.85 -1.66
C GLN A 150 -2.35 -15.69 -0.49
N ALA A 151 -1.13 -15.38 -0.05
CA ALA A 151 -0.46 -16.07 1.05
C ALA A 151 -0.21 -15.14 2.25
N ALA A 152 0.20 -15.71 3.37
CA ALA A 152 0.50 -14.94 4.57
C ALA A 152 1.65 -13.93 4.38
N THR A 153 2.60 -14.23 3.48
CA THR A 153 3.71 -13.35 3.10
C THR A 153 3.98 -13.46 1.60
N ALA A 154 4.62 -12.44 1.02
CA ALA A 154 5.05 -12.47 -0.39
C ALA A 154 6.00 -13.64 -0.70
N LEU A 155 6.89 -13.98 0.23
CA LEU A 155 7.80 -15.12 0.04
C LEU A 155 7.02 -16.45 -0.01
N ALA A 156 6.03 -16.63 0.86
CA ALA A 156 5.19 -17.84 0.85
C ALA A 156 4.32 -17.92 -0.42
N GLY A 157 3.91 -16.78 -0.97
CA GLY A 157 3.12 -16.68 -2.19
C GLY A 157 3.94 -16.57 -3.48
N ALA A 158 5.26 -16.75 -3.43
CA ALA A 158 6.15 -16.52 -4.57
C ALA A 158 5.77 -17.34 -5.82
N GLY A 159 5.21 -18.53 -5.65
CA GLY A 159 4.73 -19.35 -6.76
C GLY A 159 3.61 -18.68 -7.56
N LEU A 160 2.55 -18.25 -6.89
CA LEU A 160 1.45 -17.52 -7.55
C LEU A 160 1.91 -16.16 -8.07
N LEU A 161 2.75 -15.44 -7.31
CA LEU A 161 3.32 -14.15 -7.76
C LEU A 161 4.06 -14.30 -9.08
N LYS A 162 4.87 -15.37 -9.24
CA LYS A 162 5.55 -15.67 -10.51
C LYS A 162 4.56 -15.91 -11.64
N GLU A 163 3.54 -16.73 -11.42
CA GLU A 163 2.51 -16.99 -12.42
C GLU A 163 1.78 -15.70 -12.84
N LEU A 164 1.48 -14.82 -11.87
CA LEU A 164 0.84 -13.53 -12.15
C LEU A 164 1.76 -12.58 -12.94
N VAL A 165 3.07 -12.56 -12.65
CA VAL A 165 4.05 -11.79 -13.43
C VAL A 165 4.11 -12.30 -14.87
N GLU A 166 4.15 -13.62 -15.07
CA GLU A 166 4.15 -14.24 -16.40
C GLU A 166 2.82 -13.95 -17.14
N GLN A 167 1.68 -14.08 -16.48
CA GLN A 167 0.37 -13.78 -17.05
C GLN A 167 0.21 -12.30 -17.39
N ALA A 168 0.71 -11.40 -16.54
CA ALA A 168 0.66 -9.96 -16.78
C ALA A 168 1.35 -9.55 -18.08
N ASP A 169 2.44 -10.21 -18.46
CA ASP A 169 3.21 -9.99 -19.69
C ASP A 169 3.46 -8.49 -19.98
N GLY A 170 3.81 -7.73 -18.94
CA GLY A 170 4.05 -6.31 -19.01
C GLY A 170 2.83 -5.40 -19.18
N ARG A 171 1.60 -5.95 -19.23
CA ARG A 171 0.35 -5.18 -19.34
C ARG A 171 -0.05 -4.45 -18.06
N ILE A 172 0.40 -4.97 -16.91
CA ILE A 172 0.21 -4.42 -15.57
C ILE A 172 1.41 -4.83 -14.70
N ILE A 173 1.76 -4.01 -13.73
CA ILE A 173 2.87 -4.29 -12.82
C ILE A 173 2.38 -5.15 -11.65
N ILE A 174 3.04 -6.28 -11.39
CA ILE A 174 2.84 -7.06 -10.18
C ILE A 174 3.89 -6.62 -9.16
N MET A 175 3.44 -6.12 -8.01
CA MET A 175 4.28 -5.63 -6.93
C MET A 175 4.10 -6.53 -5.68
N PRO A 176 5.04 -7.45 -5.40
CA PRO A 176 5.00 -8.26 -4.19
C PRO A 176 5.05 -7.40 -2.93
N GLY A 177 4.20 -7.71 -1.94
CA GLY A 177 4.19 -7.05 -0.64
C GLY A 177 3.68 -7.97 0.45
N CYS A 178 3.83 -7.56 1.69
CA CYS A 178 3.59 -8.31 2.93
C CYS A 178 4.79 -9.17 3.37
N GLY A 179 5.32 -8.83 4.54
CA GLY A 179 6.45 -9.55 5.14
C GLY A 179 7.79 -9.34 4.43
N VAL A 180 7.89 -8.30 3.59
CA VAL A 180 9.14 -7.92 2.91
C VAL A 180 10.08 -7.20 3.87
N SER A 181 11.35 -7.60 3.85
CA SER A 181 12.45 -7.03 4.62
C SER A 181 13.77 -7.14 3.84
N SER A 182 14.83 -6.54 4.37
CA SER A 182 16.19 -6.67 3.80
C SER A 182 16.69 -8.12 3.71
N ALA A 183 16.17 -8.99 4.59
CA ALA A 183 16.55 -10.40 4.60
C ALA A 183 15.95 -11.25 3.46
N ASN A 184 14.86 -10.80 2.82
CA ASN A 184 14.14 -11.61 1.84
C ASN A 184 13.76 -10.89 0.54
N ALA A 185 13.95 -9.56 0.43
CA ALA A 185 13.53 -8.80 -0.74
C ALA A 185 14.18 -9.29 -2.04
N ALA A 186 15.50 -9.52 -2.03
CA ALA A 186 16.22 -10.05 -3.19
C ALA A 186 15.74 -11.46 -3.61
N GLU A 187 15.45 -12.33 -2.63
CA GLU A 187 14.92 -13.67 -2.88
C GLU A 187 13.54 -13.60 -3.53
N ILE A 188 12.63 -12.75 -3.00
CA ILE A 188 11.28 -12.55 -3.55
C ILE A 188 11.36 -12.08 -4.99
N LEU A 189 12.14 -11.04 -5.29
CA LEU A 189 12.30 -10.53 -6.65
C LEU A 189 12.87 -11.57 -7.61
N LYS A 190 13.89 -12.31 -7.18
CA LYS A 190 14.48 -13.39 -7.97
C LYS A 190 13.50 -14.54 -8.24
N ALA A 191 12.70 -14.92 -7.24
CA ALA A 191 11.74 -16.01 -7.35
C ALA A 191 10.54 -15.65 -8.23
N THR A 192 10.10 -14.38 -8.20
CA THR A 192 8.88 -13.93 -8.89
C THR A 192 9.13 -13.30 -10.24
N GLY A 193 10.32 -12.73 -10.47
CA GLY A 193 10.62 -11.91 -11.64
C GLY A 193 9.99 -10.51 -11.61
N ALA A 194 9.44 -10.08 -10.46
CA ALA A 194 8.83 -8.76 -10.31
C ALA A 194 9.88 -7.64 -10.41
N GLY A 195 9.49 -6.50 -11.01
CA GLY A 195 10.34 -5.31 -11.14
C GLY A 195 10.13 -4.27 -10.02
N GLU A 196 9.13 -4.45 -9.18
CA GLU A 196 8.79 -3.57 -8.05
C GLU A 196 8.53 -4.39 -6.80
N ILE A 197 8.72 -3.80 -5.63
CA ILE A 197 8.49 -4.45 -4.33
C ILE A 197 7.98 -3.45 -3.30
N HIS A 198 7.08 -3.90 -2.43
CA HIS A 198 6.47 -3.08 -1.37
C HIS A 198 6.88 -3.58 0.01
N ALA A 199 7.34 -2.66 0.87
CA ALA A 199 7.73 -2.98 2.24
C ALA A 199 7.21 -1.93 3.23
N SER A 200 7.13 -2.30 4.51
CA SER A 200 6.80 -1.35 5.58
C SER A 200 8.04 -0.82 6.32
N ALA A 201 9.11 -1.59 6.39
CA ALA A 201 10.39 -1.24 7.02
C ALA A 201 10.21 -0.55 8.39
N ARG A 202 9.29 -1.02 9.25
CA ARG A 202 8.87 -0.30 10.47
C ARG A 202 9.61 -0.75 11.70
N LYS A 203 9.92 0.24 12.58
CA LYS A 203 10.36 0.02 13.95
C LYS A 203 9.42 0.65 14.96
N SER A 204 9.47 0.18 16.21
CA SER A 204 8.76 0.81 17.33
C SER A 204 9.56 2.01 17.84
N VAL A 205 8.89 3.14 18.02
CA VAL A 205 9.44 4.38 18.57
C VAL A 205 8.65 4.75 19.82
N GLY A 206 9.34 4.90 20.96
CA GLY A 206 8.71 5.27 22.22
C GLY A 206 8.20 6.70 22.23
N SER A 207 7.19 6.97 23.04
CA SER A 207 6.67 8.30 23.27
C SER A 207 7.64 9.18 24.08
N GLY A 208 7.71 10.46 23.71
CA GLY A 208 8.38 11.49 24.52
C GLY A 208 7.56 11.98 25.72
N MET A 209 6.32 11.46 25.95
CA MET A 209 5.53 11.83 27.11
C MET A 209 6.18 11.33 28.41
N ILE A 210 6.35 12.24 29.36
CA ILE A 210 6.90 11.94 30.68
C ILE A 210 5.80 11.33 31.58
N PHE A 211 4.62 11.98 31.61
CA PHE A 211 3.48 11.43 32.34
C PHE A 211 2.91 10.24 31.58
N ARG A 212 2.63 9.14 32.29
CA ARG A 212 1.98 7.94 31.75
C ARG A 212 0.83 7.53 32.64
N HIS A 213 -0.36 7.37 32.07
CA HIS A 213 -1.53 6.87 32.77
C HIS A 213 -1.56 5.34 32.65
N SER A 214 -1.64 4.63 33.78
CA SER A 214 -1.79 3.18 33.80
C SER A 214 -3.27 2.77 33.80
N GLY A 215 -3.63 1.73 33.07
CA GLY A 215 -4.97 1.12 33.11
C GLY A 215 -6.01 1.80 32.22
N VAL A 216 -5.60 2.68 31.28
CA VAL A 216 -6.46 3.24 30.24
C VAL A 216 -5.91 2.89 28.87
N SER A 217 -6.76 2.32 28.00
CA SER A 217 -6.48 2.08 26.59
C SER A 217 -7.48 2.84 25.73
N MET A 218 -7.01 3.46 24.64
CA MET A 218 -7.85 4.25 23.72
C MET A 218 -8.35 3.42 22.53
N GLY A 219 -7.94 2.19 22.41
CA GLY A 219 -8.30 1.32 21.29
C GLY A 219 -8.10 -0.15 21.62
N ASN A 220 -7.15 -0.81 20.94
CA ASN A 220 -6.82 -2.19 21.24
C ASN A 220 -6.13 -2.29 22.61
N PRO A 221 -6.67 -3.07 23.57
CA PRO A 221 -6.07 -3.24 24.90
C PRO A 221 -4.63 -3.78 24.90
N ASP A 222 -4.24 -4.48 23.83
CA ASP A 222 -2.91 -5.04 23.66
C ASP A 222 -1.91 -4.04 23.04
N SER A 223 -2.35 -2.82 22.67
CA SER A 223 -1.49 -1.78 22.14
C SER A 223 -0.81 -0.98 23.25
N ASP A 224 0.47 -0.64 23.04
CA ASP A 224 1.17 0.31 23.89
C ASP A 224 0.85 1.73 23.43
N GLU A 225 0.05 2.48 24.22
CA GLU A 225 -0.34 3.87 23.94
C GLU A 225 0.89 4.83 23.92
N TYR A 226 2.02 4.39 24.44
CA TYR A 226 3.26 5.17 24.51
C TYR A 226 4.31 4.70 23.51
N ALA A 227 3.90 3.97 22.47
CA ALA A 227 4.73 3.60 21.35
C ALA A 227 3.98 3.80 20.03
N ARG A 228 4.73 4.11 18.98
CA ARG A 228 4.20 4.18 17.61
C ARG A 228 5.13 3.47 16.65
N LYS A 229 4.60 3.06 15.51
CA LYS A 229 5.40 2.45 14.45
C LYS A 229 5.78 3.53 13.42
N GLU A 230 7.07 3.64 13.14
CA GLU A 230 7.61 4.53 12.11
C GLU A 230 8.59 3.79 11.21
N THR A 231 8.79 4.28 10.00
CA THR A 231 9.77 3.72 9.05
C THR A 231 11.19 3.86 9.60
N ASP A 232 11.97 2.78 9.53
CA ASP A 232 13.39 2.77 9.87
C ASP A 232 14.24 3.02 8.61
N VAL A 233 14.91 4.15 8.56
CA VAL A 233 15.80 4.53 7.45
C VAL A 233 16.89 3.49 7.18
N ASN A 234 17.38 2.80 8.21
CA ASN A 234 18.42 1.79 8.05
C ASN A 234 17.87 0.52 7.39
N GLU A 235 16.65 0.10 7.75
CA GLU A 235 16.00 -1.04 7.08
C GLU A 235 15.65 -0.69 5.63
N VAL A 236 15.18 0.52 5.35
CA VAL A 236 14.94 0.97 3.95
C VAL A 236 16.23 0.88 3.15
N ARG A 237 17.34 1.42 3.69
CA ARG A 237 18.65 1.38 3.02
C ARG A 237 19.12 -0.06 2.78
N ALA A 238 18.99 -0.93 3.78
CA ALA A 238 19.35 -2.35 3.65
C ALA A 238 18.51 -3.08 2.60
N ILE A 239 17.19 -2.76 2.48
CA ILE A 239 16.35 -3.29 1.40
C ILE A 239 16.87 -2.81 0.04
N VAL A 240 17.11 -1.50 -0.12
CA VAL A 240 17.63 -0.92 -1.38
C VAL A 240 18.94 -1.58 -1.79
N GLU A 241 19.89 -1.73 -0.85
CA GLU A 241 21.17 -2.40 -1.10
C GLU A 241 21.00 -3.86 -1.54
N SER A 242 20.02 -4.58 -0.97
CA SER A 242 19.78 -5.99 -1.29
C SER A 242 19.18 -6.21 -2.68
N ILE A 243 18.49 -5.20 -3.25
CA ILE A 243 17.78 -5.31 -4.55
C ILE A 243 18.44 -4.50 -5.69
N SER A 244 19.63 -3.97 -5.41
CA SER A 244 20.42 -3.14 -6.36
C SER A 244 21.18 -3.97 -7.41
#